data_e364b3773ef5923bad4b09c3c10ed667
#
_entry.id   e364b3773ef5923bad4b09c3c10ed667
#
_cell.length_a   1.000
_cell.length_b   1.000
_cell.length_c   1.000
_cell.angle_alpha   90.00
_cell.angle_beta   90.00
_cell.angle_gamma   90.00
#
_symmetry.space_group_name_H-M   'P 1'
#
loop_
_entity.id
_entity.type
_entity.pdbx_description
1 polymer ?
#
loop_
_entity_poly.entity_id
_entity_poly.type
_entity_poly.pdbx_seq_one_letter_code
_entity_poly.pdbx_strand_id
1 'polypeptide(L)'
;MAIDLDEQDGQTPLDPNEKSGLIPGHLATQGDLNDWEQENILRAVRWLKRTKTPPVLSEGFCRELHKQMFGKTWAWAGTFRQSDKNIGCDWTQVAVKLKDLFDNTQWWVDNATFPPDEIAARFHRDLVWIHPFPNGNGRHARMMADALLRSLGQTAFTWGNGGSLVAANGVRARYLAALRAADQGDYQLLLAFVRS
;
A
#
# COMPACT_ATOMS: atom_id res chain seq x y z
N MET A 1 -20.63 -4.89 -19.21
CA MET A 1 -19.42 -5.42 -19.86
C MET A 1 -18.36 -5.54 -18.79
N ALA A 2 -17.63 -6.65 -18.71
CA ALA A 2 -16.49 -6.77 -17.78
C ALA A 2 -15.33 -5.94 -18.35
N ILE A 3 -14.72 -5.09 -17.54
CA ILE A 3 -13.49 -4.38 -17.93
C ILE A 3 -12.39 -5.42 -18.10
N ASP A 4 -11.72 -5.41 -19.25
CA ASP A 4 -10.49 -6.18 -19.45
C ASP A 4 -9.37 -5.47 -18.69
N LEU A 5 -8.87 -6.13 -17.65
CA LEU A 5 -7.84 -5.59 -16.77
C LEU A 5 -6.50 -6.19 -17.20
N ASP A 6 -5.71 -5.40 -17.94
CA ASP A 6 -4.34 -5.77 -18.33
C ASP A 6 -3.45 -5.98 -17.09
N GLU A 7 -2.83 -7.15 -17.01
CA GLU A 7 -1.89 -7.50 -15.94
C GLU A 7 -0.50 -6.92 -16.26
N GLN A 8 0.03 -6.08 -15.38
CA GLN A 8 1.39 -5.55 -15.45
C GLN A 8 2.30 -6.21 -14.40
N ASP A 9 3.62 -6.27 -14.66
CA ASP A 9 4.60 -6.79 -13.69
C ASP A 9 4.43 -6.11 -12.32
N GLY A 10 4.34 -6.92 -11.26
CA GLY A 10 4.09 -6.46 -9.88
C GLY A 10 2.66 -6.00 -9.60
N GLN A 11 1.69 -6.26 -10.47
CA GLN A 11 0.27 -6.17 -10.17
C GLN A 11 -0.26 -7.50 -9.63
N THR A 12 -1.27 -7.40 -8.78
CA THR A 12 -1.98 -8.55 -8.26
C THR A 12 -3.23 -8.76 -9.10
N PRO A 13 -3.38 -9.90 -9.79
CA PRO A 13 -4.59 -10.20 -10.55
C PRO A 13 -5.79 -10.31 -9.59
N LEU A 14 -6.93 -9.76 -10.02
CA LEU A 14 -8.18 -9.89 -9.30
C LEU A 14 -8.90 -11.18 -9.72
N ASP A 15 -9.37 -11.94 -8.75
CA ASP A 15 -10.25 -13.07 -8.99
C ASP A 15 -11.60 -12.64 -9.57
N PRO A 16 -12.35 -13.51 -10.29
CA PRO A 16 -13.65 -13.14 -10.85
C PRO A 16 -14.63 -12.57 -9.81
N ASN A 17 -14.65 -13.10 -8.59
CA ASN A 17 -15.49 -12.61 -7.51
C ASN A 17 -15.06 -11.21 -7.02
N GLU A 18 -13.75 -10.93 -7.04
CA GLU A 18 -13.22 -9.61 -6.69
C GLU A 18 -13.51 -8.60 -7.79
N LYS A 19 -13.40 -8.98 -9.07
CA LYS A 19 -13.79 -8.15 -10.21
C LYS A 19 -15.28 -7.77 -10.17
N SER A 20 -16.15 -8.67 -9.70
CA SER A 20 -17.58 -8.39 -9.52
C SER A 20 -17.87 -7.33 -8.44
N GLY A 21 -16.91 -7.02 -7.59
CA GLY A 21 -16.99 -5.98 -6.57
C GLY A 21 -16.80 -4.55 -7.10
N LEU A 22 -16.63 -4.36 -8.43
CA LEU A 22 -16.54 -3.02 -9.03
C LEU A 22 -17.86 -2.27 -8.88
N ILE A 23 -17.83 -1.11 -8.22
CA ILE A 23 -19.04 -0.30 -7.93
C ILE A 23 -19.45 0.57 -9.15
N PRO A 24 -18.52 1.32 -9.81
CA PRO A 24 -18.90 2.19 -10.91
C PRO A 24 -19.18 1.39 -12.19
N GLY A 25 -20.45 1.31 -12.59
CA GLY A 25 -20.86 0.61 -13.81
C GLY A 25 -20.58 1.33 -15.14
N HIS A 26 -20.05 2.55 -15.10
CA HIS A 26 -19.77 3.37 -16.28
C HIS A 26 -18.31 3.32 -16.75
N LEU A 27 -17.40 2.73 -15.98
CA LEU A 27 -16.01 2.58 -16.37
C LEU A 27 -15.89 1.50 -17.45
N ALA A 28 -15.24 1.84 -18.57
CA ALA A 28 -15.14 0.98 -19.74
C ALA A 28 -13.71 0.43 -19.96
N THR A 29 -12.71 1.17 -19.52
CA THR A 29 -11.29 0.85 -19.76
C THR A 29 -10.48 0.81 -18.47
N GLN A 30 -9.29 0.20 -18.54
CA GLN A 30 -8.29 0.26 -17.44
C GLN A 30 -7.87 1.71 -17.16
N GLY A 31 -7.80 2.57 -18.19
CA GLY A 31 -7.50 3.99 -18.03
C GLY A 31 -8.54 4.69 -17.16
N ASP A 32 -9.84 4.51 -17.48
CA ASP A 32 -10.94 5.08 -16.70
C ASP A 32 -10.88 4.65 -15.24
N LEU A 33 -10.56 3.36 -14.99
CA LEU A 33 -10.42 2.83 -13.64
C LEU A 33 -9.25 3.48 -12.90
N ASN A 34 -8.10 3.63 -13.56
CA ASN A 34 -6.92 4.26 -12.97
C ASN A 34 -7.17 5.71 -12.57
N ASP A 35 -7.83 6.48 -13.45
CA ASP A 35 -8.17 7.88 -13.19
C ASP A 35 -9.19 8.00 -12.05
N TRP A 36 -10.19 7.12 -12.02
CA TRP A 36 -11.18 7.06 -10.96
C TRP A 36 -10.55 6.72 -9.60
N GLU A 37 -9.66 5.72 -9.56
CA GLU A 37 -8.93 5.36 -8.36
C GLU A 37 -8.01 6.48 -7.89
N GLN A 38 -7.34 7.19 -8.82
CA GLN A 38 -6.49 8.33 -8.49
C GLN A 38 -7.28 9.45 -7.80
N GLU A 39 -8.48 9.77 -8.29
CA GLU A 39 -9.33 10.77 -7.63
C GLU A 39 -9.73 10.33 -6.20
N ASN A 40 -10.06 9.06 -6.02
CA ASN A 40 -10.38 8.52 -4.70
C ASN A 40 -9.19 8.57 -3.74
N ILE A 41 -7.98 8.27 -4.22
CA ILE A 41 -6.74 8.39 -3.45
C ILE A 41 -6.50 9.84 -3.01
N LEU A 42 -6.73 10.82 -3.89
CA LEU A 42 -6.63 12.25 -3.52
C LEU A 42 -7.63 12.63 -2.42
N ARG A 43 -8.83 12.03 -2.39
CA ARG A 43 -9.80 12.21 -1.28
C ARG A 43 -9.29 11.59 0.02
N ALA A 44 -8.69 10.38 -0.06
CA ALA A 44 -8.09 9.73 1.09
C ALA A 44 -6.91 10.54 1.67
N VAL A 45 -6.07 11.14 0.83
CA VAL A 45 -5.01 12.07 1.27
C VAL A 45 -5.59 13.27 2.04
N ARG A 46 -6.68 13.85 1.53
CA ARG A 46 -7.37 14.97 2.22
C ARG A 46 -7.99 14.55 3.55
N TRP A 47 -8.56 13.36 3.61
CA TRP A 47 -9.07 12.78 4.84
C TRP A 47 -7.94 12.54 5.85
N LEU A 48 -6.84 11.93 5.43
CA LEU A 48 -5.67 11.67 6.28
C LEU A 48 -5.07 12.97 6.85
N LYS A 49 -4.99 14.04 6.04
CA LYS A 49 -4.50 15.35 6.50
C LYS A 49 -5.37 15.98 7.59
N ARG A 50 -6.67 15.67 7.63
CA ARG A 50 -7.62 16.15 8.66
C ARG A 50 -7.63 15.31 9.92
N THR A 51 -7.16 14.08 9.85
CA THR A 51 -7.06 13.18 11.01
C THR A 51 -5.85 13.59 11.85
N LYS A 52 -6.09 14.11 13.05
CA LYS A 52 -5.03 14.73 13.88
C LYS A 52 -4.04 13.71 14.42
N THR A 53 -4.51 12.61 15.00
CA THR A 53 -3.69 11.56 15.63
C THR A 53 -4.19 10.18 15.22
N PRO A 54 -3.93 9.76 13.97
CA PRO A 54 -4.38 8.46 13.52
C PRO A 54 -3.64 7.34 14.28
N PRO A 55 -4.34 6.28 14.73
CA PRO A 55 -3.70 5.11 15.31
C PRO A 55 -3.09 4.24 14.19
N VAL A 56 -1.99 4.73 13.58
CA VAL A 56 -1.40 4.17 12.34
C VAL A 56 -1.08 2.70 12.49
N LEU A 57 -0.55 2.30 13.64
CA LEU A 57 -0.15 0.92 13.93
C LEU A 57 -1.33 0.11 14.50
N SER A 58 -2.46 0.12 13.78
CA SER A 58 -3.64 -0.69 14.14
C SER A 58 -4.34 -1.27 12.92
N GLU A 59 -4.92 -2.46 13.08
CA GLU A 59 -5.72 -3.10 12.03
C GLU A 59 -6.88 -2.21 11.59
N GLY A 60 -7.56 -1.58 12.55
CA GLY A 60 -8.69 -0.70 12.26
C GLY A 60 -8.32 0.46 11.34
N PHE A 61 -7.19 1.12 11.61
CA PHE A 61 -6.71 2.21 10.76
C PHE A 61 -6.22 1.69 9.39
N CYS A 62 -5.51 0.58 9.35
CA CYS A 62 -5.06 -0.06 8.11
C CYS A 62 -6.24 -0.35 7.16
N ARG A 63 -7.32 -0.93 7.67
CA ARG A 63 -8.54 -1.22 6.91
C ARG A 63 -9.29 0.05 6.53
N GLU A 64 -9.43 1.00 7.44
CA GLU A 64 -10.13 2.26 7.17
C GLU A 64 -9.41 3.08 6.09
N LEU A 65 -8.08 3.21 6.16
CA LEU A 65 -7.32 3.90 5.13
C LEU A 65 -7.52 3.26 3.76
N HIS A 66 -7.47 1.93 3.66
CA HIS A 66 -7.74 1.24 2.41
C HIS A 66 -9.16 1.50 1.90
N LYS A 67 -10.15 1.52 2.79
CA LYS A 67 -11.53 1.86 2.45
C LYS A 67 -11.68 3.31 1.97
N GLN A 68 -10.99 4.25 2.59
CA GLN A 68 -10.97 5.65 2.14
C GLN A 68 -10.33 5.80 0.74
N MET A 69 -9.32 5.00 0.41
CA MET A 69 -8.64 5.01 -0.89
C MET A 69 -9.47 4.37 -2.01
N PHE A 70 -10.21 3.30 -1.71
CA PHE A 70 -10.78 2.43 -2.74
C PHE A 70 -12.28 2.14 -2.56
N GLY A 71 -12.93 2.59 -1.50
CA GLY A 71 -14.31 2.23 -1.16
C GLY A 71 -15.37 2.80 -2.08
N LYS A 72 -15.04 3.73 -2.98
CA LYS A 72 -15.93 4.18 -4.06
C LYS A 72 -15.70 3.42 -5.36
N THR A 73 -14.65 2.61 -5.41
CA THR A 73 -14.30 1.78 -6.57
C THR A 73 -14.69 0.33 -6.33
N TRP A 74 -14.38 -0.19 -5.14
CA TRP A 74 -14.47 -1.61 -4.82
C TRP A 74 -15.29 -1.88 -3.57
N ALA A 75 -16.29 -2.72 -3.68
CA ALA A 75 -17.16 -3.11 -2.55
C ALA A 75 -16.39 -3.81 -1.42
N TRP A 76 -15.32 -4.53 -1.73
CA TRP A 76 -14.45 -5.20 -0.78
C TRP A 76 -13.38 -4.29 -0.14
N ALA A 77 -13.31 -2.99 -0.50
CA ALA A 77 -12.30 -2.10 0.04
C ALA A 77 -12.32 -2.07 1.58
N GLY A 78 -11.14 -2.25 2.20
CA GLY A 78 -11.00 -2.38 3.65
C GLY A 78 -11.28 -3.79 4.19
N THR A 79 -11.61 -4.77 3.32
CA THR A 79 -11.73 -6.18 3.69
C THR A 79 -10.48 -6.94 3.28
N PHE A 80 -9.91 -7.75 4.16
CA PHE A 80 -8.75 -8.58 3.81
C PHE A 80 -9.12 -9.61 2.75
N ARG A 81 -8.13 -9.94 1.90
CA ARG A 81 -8.27 -10.99 0.90
C ARG A 81 -8.58 -12.34 1.57
N GLN A 82 -9.30 -13.18 0.85
CA GLN A 82 -9.72 -14.51 1.27
C GLN A 82 -9.18 -15.61 0.34
N SER A 83 -8.15 -15.29 -0.43
CA SER A 83 -7.44 -16.20 -1.32
C SER A 83 -5.96 -15.82 -1.39
N ASP A 84 -5.11 -16.79 -1.75
CA ASP A 84 -3.71 -16.51 -2.05
C ASP A 84 -3.58 -15.75 -3.37
N LYS A 85 -2.55 -14.92 -3.45
CA LYS A 85 -2.21 -14.14 -4.64
C LYS A 85 -0.81 -14.55 -5.13
N ASN A 86 -0.44 -14.05 -6.30
CA ASN A 86 0.91 -14.25 -6.85
C ASN A 86 2.03 -13.68 -5.97
N ILE A 87 1.69 -12.79 -5.05
CA ILE A 87 2.57 -12.20 -4.02
C ILE A 87 1.84 -12.12 -2.69
N GLY A 88 2.59 -12.12 -1.59
CA GLY A 88 2.00 -12.01 -0.25
C GLY A 88 2.20 -13.26 0.60
N CYS A 89 1.89 -13.14 1.88
CA CYS A 89 1.84 -14.29 2.78
C CYS A 89 0.58 -15.14 2.52
N ASP A 90 0.49 -16.32 3.12
CA ASP A 90 -0.75 -17.10 3.17
C ASP A 90 -1.90 -16.22 3.69
N TRP A 91 -3.04 -16.22 2.99
CA TRP A 91 -4.16 -15.33 3.31
C TRP A 91 -4.71 -15.55 4.72
N THR A 92 -4.64 -16.77 5.25
CA THR A 92 -5.08 -17.09 6.62
C THR A 92 -4.20 -16.46 7.68
N GLN A 93 -2.96 -16.07 7.32
CA GLN A 93 -1.98 -15.47 8.21
C GLN A 93 -1.99 -13.92 8.19
N VAL A 94 -2.77 -13.31 7.31
CA VAL A 94 -2.78 -11.84 7.13
C VAL A 94 -2.99 -11.10 8.45
N ALA A 95 -4.00 -11.46 9.23
CA ALA A 95 -4.31 -10.77 10.49
C ALA A 95 -3.18 -10.91 11.52
N VAL A 96 -2.62 -12.11 11.65
CA VAL A 96 -1.50 -12.38 12.58
C VAL A 96 -0.26 -11.60 12.15
N LYS A 97 0.10 -11.65 10.87
CA LYS A 97 1.28 -10.94 10.34
C LYS A 97 1.15 -9.42 10.44
N LEU A 98 -0.06 -8.87 10.27
CA LEU A 98 -0.30 -7.45 10.49
C LEU A 98 -0.13 -7.06 11.96
N LYS A 99 -0.64 -7.87 12.87
CA LYS A 99 -0.45 -7.64 14.31
C LYS A 99 1.05 -7.65 14.65
N ASP A 100 1.78 -8.67 14.22
CA ASP A 100 3.22 -8.79 14.43
C ASP A 100 3.97 -7.56 13.87
N LEU A 101 3.59 -7.10 12.66
CA LEU A 101 4.18 -5.92 12.04
C LEU A 101 3.94 -4.66 12.88
N PHE A 102 2.71 -4.45 13.36
CA PHE A 102 2.38 -3.27 14.17
C PHE A 102 3.10 -3.29 15.51
N ASP A 103 3.11 -4.44 16.19
CA ASP A 103 3.79 -4.59 17.49
C ASP A 103 5.31 -4.38 17.33
N ASN A 104 5.94 -4.97 16.32
CA ASN A 104 7.36 -4.79 16.02
C ASN A 104 7.68 -3.33 15.67
N THR A 105 6.85 -2.69 14.85
CA THR A 105 7.07 -1.28 14.47
C THR A 105 6.93 -0.37 15.68
N GLN A 106 5.93 -0.59 16.54
CA GLN A 106 5.79 0.16 17.78
C GLN A 106 7.03 -0.01 18.67
N TRP A 107 7.53 -1.25 18.80
CA TRP A 107 8.75 -1.51 19.56
C TRP A 107 9.97 -0.78 18.98
N TRP A 108 10.14 -0.75 17.63
CA TRP A 108 11.23 0.01 17.00
C TRP A 108 11.13 1.51 17.28
N VAL A 109 9.91 2.06 17.29
CA VAL A 109 9.66 3.47 17.61
C VAL A 109 10.01 3.75 19.06
N ASP A 110 9.49 2.96 20.01
CA ASP A 110 9.65 3.17 21.45
C ASP A 110 11.11 3.04 21.91
N ASN A 111 11.88 2.18 21.24
CA ASN A 111 13.29 1.92 21.56
C ASN A 111 14.28 2.65 20.64
N ALA A 112 13.81 3.48 19.71
CA ALA A 112 14.63 4.17 18.71
C ALA A 112 15.65 3.23 18.02
N THR A 113 15.21 2.01 17.67
CA THR A 113 16.05 0.93 17.13
C THR A 113 16.69 1.29 15.81
N PHE A 114 15.96 2.06 14.99
CA PHE A 114 16.39 2.57 13.69
C PHE A 114 16.04 4.05 13.56
N PRO A 115 16.69 4.79 12.63
CA PRO A 115 16.22 6.11 12.25
C PRO A 115 14.76 6.08 11.73
N PRO A 116 13.97 7.15 11.89
CA PRO A 116 12.56 7.17 11.48
C PRO A 116 12.29 6.75 10.03
N ASP A 117 13.16 7.17 9.09
CA ASP A 117 13.06 6.78 7.69
C ASP A 117 13.22 5.26 7.50
N GLU A 118 14.16 4.67 8.23
CA GLU A 118 14.37 3.22 8.16
C GLU A 118 13.23 2.45 8.79
N ILE A 119 12.66 2.92 9.92
CA ILE A 119 11.45 2.33 10.51
C ILE A 119 10.31 2.34 9.48
N ALA A 120 10.07 3.48 8.82
CA ALA A 120 9.01 3.60 7.84
C ALA A 120 9.26 2.78 6.56
N ALA A 121 10.50 2.65 6.11
CA ALA A 121 10.87 1.84 4.96
C ALA A 121 10.70 0.34 5.25
N ARG A 122 11.10 -0.14 6.43
CA ARG A 122 10.89 -1.52 6.90
C ARG A 122 9.41 -1.83 7.04
N PHE A 123 8.66 -0.96 7.70
CA PHE A 123 7.21 -1.05 7.81
C PHE A 123 6.53 -1.14 6.45
N HIS A 124 6.93 -0.27 5.51
CA HIS A 124 6.43 -0.28 4.14
C HIS A 124 6.67 -1.62 3.44
N ARG A 125 7.93 -2.10 3.45
CA ARG A 125 8.32 -3.36 2.82
C ARG A 125 7.52 -4.53 3.38
N ASP A 126 7.42 -4.63 4.70
CA ASP A 126 6.73 -5.74 5.36
C ASP A 126 5.21 -5.69 5.08
N LEU A 127 4.61 -4.51 5.04
CA LEU A 127 3.20 -4.36 4.68
C LEU A 127 2.94 -4.73 3.21
N VAL A 128 3.86 -4.40 2.29
CA VAL A 128 3.80 -4.86 0.89
C VAL A 128 3.91 -6.39 0.81
N TRP A 129 4.80 -6.98 1.60
CA TRP A 129 4.98 -8.43 1.64
C TRP A 129 3.78 -9.16 2.24
N ILE A 130 3.14 -8.62 3.30
CA ILE A 130 1.91 -9.20 3.88
C ILE A 130 0.79 -9.22 2.85
N HIS A 131 0.66 -8.15 2.05
CA HIS A 131 -0.31 -8.02 0.97
C HIS A 131 -1.76 -8.25 1.42
N PRO A 132 -2.28 -7.44 2.37
CA PRO A 132 -3.49 -7.78 3.09
C PRO A 132 -4.79 -7.73 2.27
N PHE A 133 -4.84 -6.97 1.17
CA PHE A 133 -6.07 -6.72 0.42
C PHE A 133 -6.06 -7.38 -0.96
N PRO A 134 -7.23 -7.55 -1.62
CA PRO A 134 -7.30 -8.09 -2.98
C PRO A 134 -6.48 -7.31 -4.01
N ASN A 135 -6.43 -5.97 -3.89
CA ASN A 135 -5.64 -5.09 -4.76
C ASN A 135 -5.29 -3.79 -4.02
N GLY A 136 -4.46 -2.92 -4.66
CA GLY A 136 -4.11 -1.60 -4.11
C GLY A 136 -3.04 -1.61 -3.03
N ASN A 137 -2.47 -2.76 -2.67
CA ASN A 137 -1.57 -2.92 -1.52
C ASN A 137 -0.33 -2.03 -1.58
N GLY A 138 0.32 -1.88 -2.74
CA GLY A 138 1.49 -1.02 -2.87
C GLY A 138 1.18 0.46 -2.65
N ARG A 139 0.06 0.96 -3.18
CA ARG A 139 -0.40 2.35 -2.96
C ARG A 139 -0.79 2.58 -1.50
N HIS A 140 -1.51 1.61 -0.92
CA HIS A 140 -1.89 1.62 0.48
C HIS A 140 -0.67 1.61 1.41
N ALA A 141 0.29 0.71 1.19
CA ALA A 141 1.49 0.61 2.02
C ALA A 141 2.35 1.90 1.99
N ARG A 142 2.44 2.58 0.84
CA ARG A 142 3.10 3.90 0.77
C ARG A 142 2.38 4.93 1.64
N MET A 143 1.06 5.00 1.54
CA MET A 143 0.28 5.97 2.34
C MET A 143 0.31 5.65 3.84
N MET A 144 0.38 4.37 4.23
CA MET A 144 0.58 3.94 5.61
C MET A 144 1.96 4.37 6.14
N ALA A 145 3.03 4.19 5.34
CA ALA A 145 4.38 4.63 5.70
C ALA A 145 4.47 6.16 5.85
N ASP A 146 3.84 6.92 4.95
CA ASP A 146 3.76 8.38 5.04
C ASP A 146 2.96 8.84 6.28
N ALA A 147 1.90 8.11 6.63
CA ALA A 147 1.14 8.37 7.86
C ALA A 147 1.98 8.07 9.12
N LEU A 148 2.77 7.01 9.10
CA LEU A 148 3.70 6.67 10.17
C LEU A 148 4.77 7.76 10.35
N LEU A 149 5.44 8.18 9.27
CA LEU A 149 6.42 9.29 9.31
C LEU A 149 5.81 10.55 9.91
N ARG A 150 4.59 10.92 9.46
CA ARG A 150 3.89 12.07 9.99
C ARG A 150 3.61 11.94 11.49
N SER A 151 3.24 10.75 11.99
CA SER A 151 3.03 10.52 13.43
C SER A 151 4.32 10.64 14.24
N LEU A 152 5.47 10.41 13.60
CA LEU A 152 6.80 10.60 14.17
C LEU A 152 7.35 12.03 13.98
N GLY A 153 6.54 12.97 13.48
CA GLY A 153 6.96 14.35 13.23
C GLY A 153 7.89 14.53 12.02
N GLN A 154 7.97 13.54 11.14
CA GLN A 154 8.81 13.55 9.95
C GLN A 154 8.03 13.92 8.69
N THR A 155 8.75 14.37 7.65
CA THR A 155 8.18 14.61 6.32
C THR A 155 7.90 13.29 5.61
N ALA A 156 6.81 13.23 4.84
CA ALA A 156 6.49 12.09 3.99
C ALA A 156 7.62 11.80 2.98
N PHE A 157 7.67 10.57 2.49
CA PHE A 157 8.58 10.17 1.43
C PHE A 157 8.20 10.81 0.08
N THR A 158 9.18 10.91 -0.83
CA THR A 158 9.01 11.43 -2.19
C THR A 158 8.69 10.33 -3.21
N TRP A 159 8.99 9.07 -2.88
CA TRP A 159 8.68 7.88 -3.69
C TRP A 159 9.19 7.97 -5.14
N GLY A 160 10.43 8.40 -5.33
CA GLY A 160 11.02 8.52 -6.66
C GLY A 160 10.61 9.82 -7.39
N ASN A 161 10.37 10.88 -6.62
CA ASN A 161 10.16 12.26 -7.10
C ASN A 161 8.97 12.42 -8.07
N GLY A 162 7.84 11.79 -7.73
CA GLY A 162 6.57 12.01 -8.45
C GLY A 162 6.41 11.23 -9.76
N GLY A 163 7.34 10.35 -10.10
CA GLY A 163 7.16 9.42 -11.22
C GLY A 163 6.02 8.43 -10.95
N SER A 164 5.28 8.05 -12.00
CA SER A 164 4.21 7.05 -11.86
C SER A 164 4.78 5.70 -11.42
N LEU A 165 4.31 5.21 -10.29
CA LEU A 165 4.56 3.84 -9.81
C LEU A 165 3.48 2.84 -10.24
N VAL A 166 2.48 3.32 -10.99
CA VAL A 166 1.41 2.50 -11.55
C VAL A 166 1.75 2.06 -12.98
N ALA A 167 2.29 2.97 -13.78
CA ALA A 167 2.70 2.66 -15.14
C ALA A 167 4.04 1.90 -15.17
N ALA A 168 4.21 1.01 -16.14
CA ALA A 168 5.49 0.36 -16.41
C ALA A 168 6.51 1.40 -16.92
N ASN A 169 7.39 1.85 -16.06
CA ASN A 169 8.43 2.84 -16.36
C ASN A 169 9.68 2.63 -15.50
N GLY A 170 10.74 3.39 -15.74
CA GLY A 170 12.00 3.28 -15.02
C GLY A 170 11.91 3.55 -13.51
N VAL A 171 10.96 4.38 -13.05
CA VAL A 171 10.74 4.65 -11.62
C VAL A 171 10.17 3.42 -10.93
N ARG A 172 9.16 2.78 -11.57
CA ARG A 172 8.58 1.53 -11.07
C ARG A 172 9.61 0.40 -11.03
N ALA A 173 10.44 0.26 -12.08
CA ALA A 173 11.49 -0.76 -12.11
C ALA A 173 12.49 -0.58 -10.96
N ARG A 174 12.93 0.65 -10.68
CA ARG A 174 13.82 0.96 -9.55
C ARG A 174 13.15 0.65 -8.20
N TYR A 175 11.88 0.99 -8.04
CA TYR A 175 11.11 0.67 -6.85
C TYR A 175 11.02 -0.84 -6.60
N LEU A 176 10.69 -1.63 -7.62
CA LEU A 176 10.61 -3.08 -7.50
C LEU A 176 11.99 -3.72 -7.20
N ALA A 177 13.06 -3.21 -7.82
CA ALA A 177 14.43 -3.64 -7.52
C ALA A 177 14.81 -3.34 -6.06
N ALA A 178 14.44 -2.16 -5.55
CA ALA A 178 14.69 -1.77 -4.17
C ALA A 178 13.92 -2.65 -3.17
N LEU A 179 12.67 -3.01 -3.46
CA LEU A 179 11.91 -3.96 -2.63
C LEU A 179 12.55 -5.35 -2.62
N ARG A 180 12.98 -5.86 -3.80
CA ARG A 180 13.64 -7.17 -3.90
C ARG A 180 14.97 -7.21 -3.12
N ALA A 181 15.73 -6.13 -3.11
CA ALA A 181 16.93 -6.01 -2.27
C ALA A 181 16.57 -6.02 -0.77
N ALA A 182 15.55 -5.27 -0.40
CA ALA A 182 15.05 -5.24 0.99
C ALA A 182 14.51 -6.60 1.46
N ASP A 183 13.96 -7.44 0.55
CA ASP A 183 13.56 -8.82 0.83
C ASP A 183 14.75 -9.70 1.25
N GLN A 184 15.97 -9.35 0.81
CA GLN A 184 17.22 -10.01 1.19
C GLN A 184 17.91 -9.33 2.38
N GLY A 185 17.26 -8.35 3.02
CA GLY A 185 17.79 -7.60 4.17
C GLY A 185 18.61 -6.36 3.81
N ASP A 186 18.84 -6.06 2.52
CA ASP A 186 19.52 -4.84 2.08
C ASP A 186 18.50 -3.71 1.83
N TYR A 187 18.43 -2.79 2.78
CA TYR A 187 17.52 -1.63 2.74
C TYR A 187 18.13 -0.39 2.07
N GLN A 188 19.41 -0.39 1.68
CA GLN A 188 20.07 0.81 1.17
C GLN A 188 19.40 1.37 -0.09
N LEU A 189 19.07 0.48 -1.04
CA LEU A 189 18.37 0.90 -2.26
C LEU A 189 16.98 1.46 -1.99
N LEU A 190 16.26 0.86 -1.03
CA LEU A 190 14.92 1.33 -0.68
C LEU A 190 14.98 2.70 0.02
N LEU A 191 15.90 2.89 0.97
CA LEU A 191 16.12 4.16 1.65
C LEU A 191 16.51 5.29 0.68
N ALA A 192 17.40 5.00 -0.26
CA ALA A 192 17.76 5.95 -1.31
C ALA A 192 16.56 6.28 -2.22
N PHE A 193 15.75 5.28 -2.59
CA PHE A 193 14.60 5.46 -3.46
C PHE A 193 13.49 6.29 -2.81
N VAL A 194 13.13 6.02 -1.55
CA VAL A 194 11.99 6.69 -0.90
C VAL A 194 12.23 8.19 -0.69
N ARG A 195 13.48 8.65 -0.72
CA ARG A 195 13.88 10.06 -0.60
C ARG A 195 14.37 10.70 -1.92
N SER A 196 14.37 9.96 -3.04
CA SER A 196 14.79 10.50 -4.35
C SER A 196 13.68 11.26 -5.06
#